data_33b693292e5cea7a8e826cb99293d7df
#
_entry.id   33b693292e5cea7a8e826cb99293d7df
#
_cell.length_a   1.000
_cell.length_b   1.000
_cell.length_c   1.000
_cell.angle_alpha   90.00
_cell.angle_beta   90.00
_cell.angle_gamma   90.00
#
_symmetry.space_group_name_H-M   'P 1'
#
loop_
_entity.id
_entity.type
_entity.pdbx_description
1 polymer ?
#
loop_
_entity_poly.entity_id
_entity_poly.type
_entity_poly.pdbx_seq_one_letter_code
_entity_poly.pdbx_strand_id
1 'polypeptide(L)'
;MAIKRKKIAKSKTKKRKLKLVKTSRKKIKTRKKVVTKKSATKYRSKKSRKNNKLKKTNKRGKRKKMSTETMKSASSPLLDTSHLKVPFPYKAKYGNYINGKFVEPKSGKYFDNTTPINNEVICSVARSDAKDVDAALDAAHAAFPTWGKTSITERSNILIKIADVIEKNLEKLATAECLDNGKPIRECMAADLPLVVDHWRYFAGVIRAEEGSVAEISNSEYSYHIPEPLGVVGQIIPWNFPLLMATWKLAPALAAGNCVVLKPAEQTPASIMLLMEMIGDLLPPGVVNVVSGFGLEAGKPLASSKRIKKIAFTGETTTGRLIMQYAS
;
A
#
# COMPACT_ATOMS: atom_id res chain seq x y z
N MET A 1 -20.69 64.52 7.14
CA MET A 1 -19.24 64.36 7.42
C MET A 1 -18.80 62.97 7.87
N ALA A 2 -19.65 62.11 8.43
CA ALA A 2 -19.28 60.75 8.90
C ALA A 2 -18.96 59.73 7.80
N ILE A 3 -19.61 59.82 6.63
CA ILE A 3 -19.43 58.85 5.52
C ILE A 3 -18.07 59.02 4.81
N LYS A 4 -17.53 60.21 4.72
CA LYS A 4 -16.23 60.46 4.10
C LYS A 4 -15.06 59.94 4.92
N ARG A 5 -15.14 59.94 6.26
CA ARG A 5 -14.09 59.41 7.15
C ARG A 5 -14.02 57.87 7.12
N LYS A 6 -15.14 57.13 6.98
CA LYS A 6 -15.14 55.66 6.87
C LYS A 6 -14.52 55.17 5.55
N LYS A 7 -14.69 55.87 4.41
CA LYS A 7 -14.07 55.52 3.12
C LYS A 7 -12.54 55.67 3.14
N ILE A 8 -12.01 56.70 3.80
CA ILE A 8 -10.58 56.99 3.89
C ILE A 8 -9.88 55.94 4.80
N ALA A 9 -10.51 55.54 5.90
CA ALA A 9 -9.97 54.52 6.80
C ALA A 9 -9.88 53.12 6.11
N LYS A 10 -10.93 52.71 5.33
CA LYS A 10 -10.91 51.47 4.55
C LYS A 10 -9.85 51.45 3.43
N SER A 11 -9.57 52.61 2.80
CA SER A 11 -8.52 52.73 1.77
C SER A 11 -7.12 52.60 2.34
N LYS A 12 -6.83 53.19 3.51
CA LYS A 12 -5.52 53.09 4.18
C LYS A 12 -5.24 51.66 4.66
N THR A 13 -6.23 50.91 5.15
CA THR A 13 -6.09 49.53 5.59
C THR A 13 -5.84 48.58 4.41
N LYS A 14 -6.51 48.79 3.26
CA LYS A 14 -6.28 47.98 2.05
C LYS A 14 -4.88 48.22 1.44
N LYS A 15 -4.36 49.45 1.45
CA LYS A 15 -2.98 49.76 1.02
C LYS A 15 -1.92 49.15 1.97
N ARG A 16 -2.17 49.12 3.28
CA ARG A 16 -1.26 48.47 4.26
C ARG A 16 -1.20 46.96 4.09
N LYS A 17 -2.35 46.27 3.89
CA LYS A 17 -2.37 44.80 3.61
C LYS A 17 -1.65 44.44 2.30
N LEU A 18 -1.79 45.23 1.23
CA LEU A 18 -1.08 45.01 -0.04
C LEU A 18 0.45 45.20 0.10
N LYS A 19 0.92 46.10 0.95
CA LYS A 19 2.35 46.32 1.17
C LYS A 19 2.98 45.19 1.97
N LEU A 20 2.28 44.61 2.97
CA LEU A 20 2.70 43.47 3.75
C LEU A 20 2.81 42.18 2.90
N VAL A 21 1.86 41.92 1.99
CA VAL A 21 1.88 40.76 1.09
C VAL A 21 3.01 40.84 0.06
N LYS A 22 3.34 42.07 -0.43
CA LYS A 22 4.49 42.24 -1.36
C LYS A 22 5.85 42.05 -0.68
N THR A 23 5.99 42.41 0.60
CA THR A 23 7.23 42.23 1.37
C THR A 23 7.48 40.77 1.74
N SER A 24 6.44 39.99 2.09
CA SER A 24 6.54 38.57 2.37
C SER A 24 6.89 37.73 1.10
N ARG A 25 6.30 38.07 -0.06
CA ARG A 25 6.65 37.43 -1.35
C ARG A 25 8.11 37.70 -1.78
N LYS A 26 8.66 38.89 -1.48
CA LYS A 26 10.07 39.20 -1.78
C LYS A 26 11.03 38.41 -0.88
N LYS A 27 10.72 38.24 0.42
CA LYS A 27 11.52 37.39 1.36
C LYS A 27 11.51 35.90 0.99
N ILE A 28 10.39 35.37 0.48
CA ILE A 28 10.27 33.96 0.04
C ILE A 28 11.09 33.70 -1.24
N LYS A 29 11.09 34.64 -2.22
CA LYS A 29 11.91 34.52 -3.44
C LYS A 29 13.42 34.58 -3.15
N THR A 30 13.85 35.39 -2.18
CA THR A 30 15.26 35.49 -1.80
C THR A 30 15.74 34.25 -1.05
N ARG A 31 14.92 33.64 -0.18
CA ARG A 31 15.24 32.36 0.47
C ARG A 31 15.35 31.20 -0.52
N LYS A 32 14.47 31.10 -1.54
CA LYS A 32 14.58 30.06 -2.59
C LYS A 32 15.84 30.19 -3.44
N LYS A 33 16.32 31.41 -3.75
CA LYS A 33 17.57 31.62 -4.51
C LYS A 33 18.83 31.25 -3.70
N VAL A 34 18.82 31.39 -2.38
CA VAL A 34 19.97 31.03 -1.51
C VAL A 34 20.06 29.52 -1.32
N VAL A 35 18.93 28.80 -1.22
CA VAL A 35 18.90 27.34 -1.08
C VAL A 35 19.35 26.65 -2.37
N THR A 36 18.97 27.15 -3.55
CA THR A 36 19.42 26.57 -4.84
C THR A 36 20.90 26.81 -5.14
N LYS A 37 21.49 27.93 -4.69
CA LYS A 37 22.96 28.17 -4.85
C LYS A 37 23.80 27.28 -3.93
N LYS A 38 23.37 26.98 -2.69
CA LYS A 38 24.11 26.11 -1.76
C LYS A 38 24.09 24.63 -2.17
N SER A 39 23.03 24.13 -2.83
CA SER A 39 22.95 22.76 -3.32
C SER A 39 23.78 22.54 -4.60
N ALA A 40 23.89 23.55 -5.49
CA ALA A 40 24.68 23.45 -6.72
C ALA A 40 26.20 23.44 -6.46
N THR A 41 26.67 24.13 -5.42
CA THR A 41 28.11 24.18 -5.07
C THR A 41 28.60 22.87 -4.43
N LYS A 42 27.73 22.14 -3.71
CA LYS A 42 28.09 20.85 -3.09
C LYS A 42 28.14 19.68 -4.11
N TYR A 43 27.45 19.80 -5.25
CA TYR A 43 27.45 18.75 -6.30
C TYR A 43 28.65 18.86 -7.26
N ARG A 44 29.22 20.06 -7.42
CA ARG A 44 30.36 20.30 -8.34
C ARG A 44 31.70 19.87 -7.77
N SER A 45 31.89 19.82 -6.44
CA SER A 45 33.17 19.45 -5.79
C SER A 45 33.43 17.94 -5.71
N LYS A 46 32.40 17.08 -5.97
CA LYS A 46 32.56 15.61 -5.96
C LYS A 46 32.85 14.99 -7.34
N LYS A 47 32.72 15.74 -8.45
CA LYS A 47 32.88 15.21 -9.82
C LYS A 47 34.30 15.39 -10.37
N SER A 48 35.20 16.17 -9.73
CA SER A 48 36.53 16.46 -10.24
C SER A 48 37.63 15.54 -9.71
N ARG A 49 37.37 14.54 -8.87
CA ARG A 49 38.42 13.67 -8.27
C ARG A 49 38.39 12.20 -8.70
N LYS A 50 37.64 11.82 -9.75
CA LYS A 50 37.57 10.41 -10.19
C LYS A 50 38.02 10.09 -11.60
N ASN A 51 38.63 11.04 -12.32
CA ASN A 51 39.16 10.79 -13.68
C ASN A 51 40.67 10.93 -13.76
N ASN A 52 41.44 10.11 -13.03
CA ASN A 52 42.84 9.87 -13.36
C ASN A 52 43.28 8.56 -12.67
N LYS A 53 43.01 7.43 -13.33
CA LYS A 53 43.84 6.21 -13.26
C LYS A 53 43.05 5.06 -13.99
N LEU A 54 43.28 4.94 -15.26
CA LEU A 54 43.17 3.67 -15.98
C LEU A 54 43.89 3.84 -17.35
N LYS A 55 45.20 3.57 -17.34
CA LYS A 55 45.97 3.32 -18.58
C LYS A 55 46.47 1.88 -18.56
N LYS A 56 46.02 1.14 -19.56
CA LYS A 56 46.65 0.02 -20.28
C LYS A 56 47.17 -1.18 -19.49
N THR A 57 46.51 -2.35 -19.71
CA THR A 57 47.25 -3.55 -20.13
C THR A 57 46.35 -4.39 -21.05
N ASN A 58 46.67 -4.41 -22.33
CA ASN A 58 46.21 -5.39 -23.30
C ASN A 58 46.93 -6.72 -23.08
N LYS A 59 46.23 -7.82 -22.80
CA LYS A 59 46.71 -9.18 -23.07
C LYS A 59 45.60 -9.98 -23.75
N ARG A 60 45.85 -10.30 -25.01
CA ARG A 60 45.08 -11.26 -25.83
C ARG A 60 45.14 -12.63 -25.13
N GLY A 61 44.00 -13.14 -24.69
CA GLY A 61 43.78 -14.54 -24.28
C GLY A 61 42.88 -15.27 -25.27
N LYS A 62 43.39 -16.38 -25.81
CA LYS A 62 42.76 -17.26 -26.81
C LYS A 62 41.40 -17.77 -26.30
N ARG A 63 40.32 -17.56 -27.07
CA ARG A 63 39.03 -18.23 -26.90
C ARG A 63 39.20 -19.75 -27.18
N LYS A 64 39.09 -20.58 -26.15
CA LYS A 64 38.82 -22.01 -26.26
C LYS A 64 37.35 -22.18 -26.63
N LYS A 65 37.05 -22.85 -27.74
CA LYS A 65 35.72 -23.38 -28.06
C LYS A 65 35.34 -24.39 -27.04
N MET A 66 34.28 -24.11 -26.26
CA MET A 66 33.64 -25.09 -25.38
C MET A 66 32.63 -25.88 -26.22
N SER A 67 32.78 -27.18 -26.19
CA SER A 67 31.88 -28.18 -26.76
C SER A 67 30.51 -28.10 -26.11
N THR A 68 29.45 -28.22 -26.92
CA THR A 68 28.07 -28.44 -26.53
C THR A 68 27.96 -29.80 -25.83
N GLU A 69 28.19 -29.86 -24.52
CA GLU A 69 27.74 -30.95 -23.69
C GLU A 69 26.34 -30.70 -23.17
N THR A 70 25.49 -31.63 -23.41
CA THR A 70 24.09 -31.76 -23.02
C THR A 70 23.92 -31.36 -21.55
N MET A 71 23.29 -30.24 -21.28
CA MET A 71 22.82 -29.93 -19.92
C MET A 71 21.72 -30.92 -19.57
N LYS A 72 22.09 -31.96 -18.84
CA LYS A 72 21.14 -32.74 -18.02
C LYS A 72 20.50 -31.75 -17.06
N SER A 73 19.15 -31.68 -17.06
CA SER A 73 18.38 -30.95 -16.04
C SER A 73 18.74 -31.50 -14.68
N ALA A 74 19.66 -30.85 -13.98
CA ALA A 74 19.79 -31.02 -12.55
C ALA A 74 18.53 -30.39 -11.97
N SER A 75 17.68 -31.19 -11.32
CA SER A 75 16.66 -30.72 -10.40
C SER A 75 17.38 -29.78 -9.42
N SER A 76 17.10 -28.47 -9.53
CA SER A 76 17.61 -27.53 -8.54
C SER A 76 17.16 -28.01 -7.18
N PRO A 77 18.05 -28.06 -6.18
CA PRO A 77 17.61 -28.36 -4.84
C PRO A 77 16.55 -27.32 -4.45
N LEU A 78 15.44 -27.77 -3.89
CA LEU A 78 14.49 -26.94 -3.18
C LEU A 78 15.28 -25.89 -2.41
N LEU A 79 14.82 -24.64 -2.46
CA LEU A 79 15.44 -23.53 -1.74
C LEU A 79 15.93 -24.03 -0.39
N ASP A 80 17.24 -24.06 -0.18
CA ASP A 80 17.80 -24.49 1.11
C ASP A 80 17.42 -23.43 2.16
N THR A 81 16.31 -23.68 2.83
CA THR A 81 15.83 -22.85 3.94
C THR A 81 16.32 -23.38 5.29
N SER A 82 17.23 -24.35 5.32
CA SER A 82 17.73 -24.96 6.56
C SER A 82 18.43 -23.97 7.49
N HIS A 83 18.95 -22.86 6.94
CA HIS A 83 19.52 -21.73 7.70
C HIS A 83 18.44 -20.79 8.28
N LEU A 84 17.18 -20.88 7.81
CA LEU A 84 16.08 -20.12 8.38
C LEU A 84 15.52 -20.92 9.55
N LYS A 85 15.39 -20.29 10.72
CA LYS A 85 14.80 -20.90 11.92
C LYS A 85 13.29 -21.14 11.78
N VAL A 86 12.70 -20.70 10.67
CA VAL A 86 11.25 -20.75 10.40
C VAL A 86 11.00 -21.77 9.29
N PRO A 87 10.08 -22.72 9.46
CA PRO A 87 9.67 -23.63 8.39
C PRO A 87 9.07 -22.86 7.22
N PHE A 88 9.07 -23.48 6.02
CA PHE A 88 8.46 -22.92 4.82
C PHE A 88 7.05 -22.38 5.12
N PRO A 89 6.77 -21.09 4.86
CA PRO A 89 5.60 -20.41 5.46
C PRO A 89 4.28 -20.70 4.74
N TYR A 90 4.32 -21.16 3.48
CA TYR A 90 3.16 -21.22 2.61
C TYR A 90 2.51 -22.60 2.51
N LYS A 91 1.19 -22.59 2.27
CA LYS A 91 0.45 -23.77 1.77
C LYS A 91 0.71 -23.95 0.28
N ALA A 92 0.53 -25.17 -0.23
CA ALA A 92 0.70 -25.46 -1.64
C ALA A 92 -0.32 -24.69 -2.53
N LYS A 93 -1.50 -24.34 -1.99
CA LYS A 93 -2.60 -23.73 -2.76
C LYS A 93 -3.40 -22.75 -1.91
N TYR A 94 -3.70 -21.58 -2.48
CA TYR A 94 -4.55 -20.55 -1.89
C TYR A 94 -5.74 -20.22 -2.78
N GLY A 95 -6.95 -20.32 -2.24
CA GLY A 95 -8.16 -19.70 -2.80
C GLY A 95 -8.21 -18.20 -2.53
N ASN A 96 -9.32 -17.56 -2.91
CA ASN A 96 -9.64 -16.20 -2.45
C ASN A 96 -10.02 -16.22 -0.98
N TYR A 97 -9.73 -15.14 -0.24
CA TYR A 97 -10.24 -14.96 1.11
C TYR A 97 -11.50 -14.10 1.05
N ILE A 98 -12.66 -14.73 1.22
CA ILE A 98 -13.98 -14.08 1.11
C ILE A 98 -14.86 -14.49 2.27
N ASN A 99 -15.52 -13.53 2.90
CA ASN A 99 -16.45 -13.76 4.01
C ASN A 99 -15.84 -14.59 5.16
N GLY A 100 -14.60 -14.25 5.56
CA GLY A 100 -13.92 -14.87 6.69
C GLY A 100 -13.31 -16.25 6.40
N LYS A 101 -13.25 -16.71 5.14
CA LYS A 101 -12.72 -18.03 4.79
C LYS A 101 -12.07 -18.06 3.42
N PHE A 102 -11.16 -19.03 3.23
CA PHE A 102 -10.60 -19.31 1.91
C PHE A 102 -11.61 -20.10 1.07
N VAL A 103 -11.87 -19.61 -0.16
CA VAL A 103 -12.81 -20.20 -1.11
C VAL A 103 -12.14 -20.37 -2.48
N GLU A 104 -12.50 -21.41 -3.19
CA GLU A 104 -12.02 -21.62 -4.56
C GLU A 104 -12.53 -20.52 -5.52
N PRO A 105 -11.74 -20.13 -6.53
CA PRO A 105 -12.22 -19.20 -7.56
C PRO A 105 -13.39 -19.83 -8.32
N LYS A 106 -14.38 -19.03 -8.69
CA LYS A 106 -15.60 -19.49 -9.40
C LYS A 106 -15.30 -20.21 -10.72
N SER A 107 -14.20 -19.86 -11.36
CA SER A 107 -13.72 -20.51 -12.58
C SER A 107 -12.98 -21.82 -12.34
N GLY A 108 -12.63 -22.15 -11.10
CA GLY A 108 -11.71 -23.26 -10.74
C GLY A 108 -10.26 -23.06 -11.19
N LYS A 109 -9.91 -21.91 -11.75
CA LYS A 109 -8.56 -21.64 -12.29
C LYS A 109 -7.61 -21.11 -11.23
N TYR A 110 -6.36 -21.54 -11.34
CA TYR A 110 -5.25 -21.09 -10.50
C TYR A 110 -4.08 -20.67 -11.38
N PHE A 111 -3.14 -19.94 -10.84
CA PHE A 111 -1.84 -19.66 -11.45
C PHE A 111 -0.73 -19.87 -10.44
N ASP A 112 0.44 -20.23 -10.92
CA ASP A 112 1.60 -20.47 -10.08
C ASP A 112 2.23 -19.15 -9.67
N ASN A 113 2.50 -19.03 -8.37
CA ASN A 113 3.29 -17.95 -7.81
C ASN A 113 4.73 -18.45 -7.66
N THR A 114 5.66 -17.78 -8.35
CA THR A 114 7.07 -18.15 -8.39
C THR A 114 7.89 -17.15 -7.58
N THR A 115 8.86 -17.66 -6.80
CA THR A 115 9.83 -16.79 -6.15
C THR A 115 10.86 -16.26 -7.15
N PRO A 116 11.17 -14.95 -7.14
CA PRO A 116 12.21 -14.39 -8.03
C PRO A 116 13.63 -14.80 -7.61
N ILE A 117 13.82 -15.51 -6.50
CA ILE A 117 15.13 -15.95 -6.01
C ILE A 117 15.73 -17.01 -6.93
N ASN A 118 14.92 -17.99 -7.35
CA ASN A 118 15.36 -19.11 -8.20
C ASN A 118 14.31 -19.52 -9.24
N ASN A 119 13.19 -18.80 -9.37
CA ASN A 119 12.06 -19.08 -10.23
C ASN A 119 11.30 -20.39 -9.91
N GLU A 120 11.45 -20.93 -8.71
CA GLU A 120 10.65 -22.07 -8.24
C GLU A 120 9.24 -21.64 -7.86
N VAL A 121 8.27 -22.55 -8.07
CA VAL A 121 6.89 -22.34 -7.65
C VAL A 121 6.80 -22.50 -6.12
N ILE A 122 6.33 -21.46 -5.43
CA ILE A 122 6.15 -21.48 -3.97
C ILE A 122 4.72 -21.83 -3.56
N CYS A 123 3.75 -21.55 -4.39
CA CYS A 123 2.35 -21.95 -4.20
C CYS A 123 1.55 -21.67 -5.48
N SER A 124 0.33 -22.23 -5.56
CA SER A 124 -0.65 -21.84 -6.57
C SER A 124 -1.73 -20.95 -5.92
N VAL A 125 -2.14 -19.89 -6.63
CA VAL A 125 -3.08 -18.88 -6.13
C VAL A 125 -4.28 -18.74 -7.08
N ALA A 126 -5.44 -18.41 -6.55
CA ALA A 126 -6.67 -18.25 -7.31
C ALA A 126 -6.51 -17.27 -8.48
N ARG A 127 -6.88 -17.69 -9.69
CA ARG A 127 -7.03 -16.82 -10.88
C ARG A 127 -8.49 -16.40 -11.02
N SER A 128 -8.80 -15.30 -10.35
CA SER A 128 -10.17 -14.80 -10.22
C SER A 128 -10.59 -13.95 -11.40
N ASP A 129 -11.90 -13.89 -11.59
CA ASP A 129 -12.57 -13.06 -12.57
C ASP A 129 -13.61 -12.12 -11.91
N ALA A 130 -14.46 -11.50 -12.73
CA ALA A 130 -15.50 -10.60 -12.27
C ALA A 130 -16.49 -11.26 -11.28
N LYS A 131 -16.75 -12.57 -11.41
CA LYS A 131 -17.69 -13.29 -10.51
C LYS A 131 -17.12 -13.43 -9.11
N ASP A 132 -15.81 -13.61 -8.97
CA ASP A 132 -15.13 -13.64 -7.67
C ASP A 132 -15.14 -12.26 -7.02
N VAL A 133 -14.91 -11.21 -7.82
CA VAL A 133 -15.01 -9.81 -7.37
C VAL A 133 -16.42 -9.51 -6.87
N ASP A 134 -17.46 -9.91 -7.61
CA ASP A 134 -18.86 -9.72 -7.19
C ASP A 134 -19.16 -10.47 -5.89
N ALA A 135 -18.70 -11.70 -5.73
CA ALA A 135 -18.88 -12.47 -4.49
C ALA A 135 -18.18 -11.78 -3.28
N ALA A 136 -17.00 -11.20 -3.50
CA ALA A 136 -16.30 -10.44 -2.47
C ALA A 136 -17.03 -9.13 -2.12
N LEU A 137 -17.62 -8.46 -3.13
CA LEU A 137 -18.44 -7.27 -2.92
C LEU A 137 -19.73 -7.61 -2.19
N ASP A 138 -20.37 -8.75 -2.49
CA ASP A 138 -21.57 -9.22 -1.75
C ASP A 138 -21.25 -9.39 -0.27
N ALA A 139 -20.15 -10.09 0.06
CA ALA A 139 -19.70 -10.28 1.43
C ALA A 139 -19.41 -8.95 2.14
N ALA A 140 -18.72 -8.02 1.45
CA ALA A 140 -18.41 -6.71 2.02
C ALA A 140 -19.64 -5.86 2.28
N HIS A 141 -20.63 -5.86 1.36
CA HIS A 141 -21.89 -5.16 1.55
C HIS A 141 -22.75 -5.77 2.65
N ALA A 142 -22.72 -7.08 2.83
CA ALA A 142 -23.41 -7.75 3.93
C ALA A 142 -22.82 -7.40 5.30
N ALA A 143 -21.50 -7.24 5.39
CA ALA A 143 -20.80 -6.90 6.63
C ALA A 143 -20.89 -5.41 7.02
N PHE A 144 -20.97 -4.52 6.03
CA PHE A 144 -20.87 -3.06 6.26
C PHE A 144 -21.93 -2.49 7.22
N PRO A 145 -23.23 -2.85 7.18
CA PRO A 145 -24.24 -2.27 8.07
C PRO A 145 -23.94 -2.47 9.56
N THR A 146 -23.23 -3.53 9.92
CA THR A 146 -22.79 -3.82 11.29
C THR A 146 -21.42 -3.22 11.56
N TRP A 147 -20.43 -3.47 10.69
CA TRP A 147 -19.07 -2.99 10.85
C TRP A 147 -18.97 -1.47 10.89
N GLY A 148 -19.66 -0.77 10.00
CA GLY A 148 -19.68 0.70 9.92
C GLY A 148 -20.27 1.37 11.16
N LYS A 149 -21.00 0.65 12.00
CA LYS A 149 -21.59 1.13 13.26
C LYS A 149 -20.78 0.72 14.51
N THR A 150 -19.71 -0.06 14.35
CA THR A 150 -18.84 -0.40 15.49
C THR A 150 -18.23 0.86 16.09
N SER A 151 -18.01 0.84 17.40
CA SER A 151 -17.40 1.99 18.07
C SER A 151 -15.95 2.19 17.63
N ILE A 152 -15.47 3.43 17.69
CA ILE A 152 -14.06 3.79 17.46
C ILE A 152 -13.15 2.94 18.34
N THR A 153 -13.52 2.75 19.62
CA THR A 153 -12.77 1.95 20.59
C THR A 153 -12.63 0.49 20.16
N GLU A 154 -13.71 -0.11 19.67
CA GLU A 154 -13.71 -1.50 19.21
C GLU A 154 -12.80 -1.67 17.99
N ARG A 155 -12.94 -0.82 16.97
CA ARG A 155 -12.06 -0.85 15.79
C ARG A 155 -10.61 -0.66 16.17
N SER A 156 -10.30 0.36 16.99
CA SER A 156 -8.95 0.60 17.52
C SER A 156 -8.35 -0.63 18.20
N ASN A 157 -9.12 -1.31 19.06
CA ASN A 157 -8.67 -2.51 19.77
C ASN A 157 -8.41 -3.69 18.79
N ILE A 158 -9.21 -3.84 17.75
CA ILE A 158 -8.98 -4.85 16.71
C ILE A 158 -7.67 -4.57 15.97
N LEU A 159 -7.42 -3.31 15.57
CA LEU A 159 -6.18 -2.94 14.88
C LEU A 159 -4.94 -3.19 15.75
N ILE A 160 -5.01 -2.93 17.07
CA ILE A 160 -3.93 -3.26 18.02
C ILE A 160 -3.69 -4.77 18.05
N LYS A 161 -4.75 -5.58 18.13
CA LYS A 161 -4.63 -7.05 18.14
C LYS A 161 -3.98 -7.55 16.82
N ILE A 162 -4.32 -6.96 15.68
CA ILE A 162 -3.70 -7.27 14.40
C ILE A 162 -2.20 -6.94 14.45
N ALA A 163 -1.81 -5.78 14.93
CA ALA A 163 -0.41 -5.39 15.10
C ALA A 163 0.35 -6.38 15.99
N ASP A 164 -0.24 -6.80 17.11
CA ASP A 164 0.36 -7.74 18.07
C ASP A 164 0.54 -9.14 17.44
N VAL A 165 -0.41 -9.61 16.61
CA VAL A 165 -0.27 -10.88 15.88
C VAL A 165 0.84 -10.80 14.85
N ILE A 166 0.94 -9.70 14.10
CA ILE A 166 2.00 -9.49 13.11
C ILE A 166 3.37 -9.45 13.82
N GLU A 167 3.50 -8.69 14.91
CA GLU A 167 4.75 -8.58 15.67
C GLU A 167 5.21 -9.91 16.24
N LYS A 168 4.30 -10.73 16.78
CA LYS A 168 4.61 -12.09 17.28
C LYS A 168 5.06 -13.05 16.17
N ASN A 169 4.70 -12.79 14.92
CA ASN A 169 5.02 -13.63 13.76
C ASN A 169 5.96 -12.92 12.78
N LEU A 170 6.72 -11.93 13.25
CA LEU A 170 7.52 -11.04 12.41
C LEU A 170 8.51 -11.80 11.54
N GLU A 171 9.25 -12.78 12.10
CA GLU A 171 10.22 -13.59 11.36
C GLU A 171 9.54 -14.44 10.27
N LYS A 172 8.39 -15.06 10.58
CA LYS A 172 7.62 -15.85 9.62
C LYS A 172 7.09 -14.99 8.46
N LEU A 173 6.55 -13.82 8.76
CA LEU A 173 6.06 -12.88 7.73
C LEU A 173 7.20 -12.28 6.92
N ALA A 174 8.35 -11.97 7.54
CA ALA A 174 9.52 -11.49 6.82
C ALA A 174 10.09 -12.55 5.87
N THR A 175 10.13 -13.82 6.31
CA THR A 175 10.52 -14.96 5.45
C THR A 175 9.55 -15.11 4.28
N ALA A 176 8.25 -15.00 4.54
CA ALA A 176 7.23 -15.02 3.51
C ALA A 176 7.43 -13.90 2.48
N GLU A 177 7.57 -12.66 2.94
CA GLU A 177 7.81 -11.52 2.05
C GLU A 177 9.09 -11.66 1.23
N CYS A 178 10.17 -12.18 1.83
CA CYS A 178 11.42 -12.47 1.14
C CYS A 178 11.24 -13.50 0.00
N LEU A 179 10.51 -14.59 0.26
CA LEU A 179 10.23 -15.62 -0.74
C LEU A 179 9.31 -15.12 -1.86
N ASP A 180 8.30 -14.32 -1.53
CA ASP A 180 7.29 -13.82 -2.46
C ASP A 180 7.84 -12.74 -3.40
N ASN A 181 8.65 -11.82 -2.88
CA ASN A 181 9.09 -10.61 -3.57
C ASN A 181 10.60 -10.58 -3.90
N GLY A 182 11.39 -11.50 -3.34
CA GLY A 182 12.85 -11.58 -3.54
C GLY A 182 13.67 -10.56 -2.77
N LYS A 183 13.07 -9.76 -1.89
CA LYS A 183 13.77 -8.78 -1.05
C LYS A 183 14.64 -9.51 -0.01
N PRO A 184 15.85 -9.01 0.29
CA PRO A 184 16.67 -9.59 1.34
C PRO A 184 15.93 -9.66 2.68
N ILE A 185 16.02 -10.81 3.37
CA ILE A 185 15.37 -11.03 4.68
C ILE A 185 15.74 -9.95 5.70
N ARG A 186 16.97 -9.44 5.65
CA ARG A 186 17.44 -8.35 6.50
C ARG A 186 16.60 -7.08 6.33
N GLU A 187 16.23 -6.73 5.09
CA GLU A 187 15.41 -5.54 4.82
C GLU A 187 13.97 -5.77 5.29
N CYS A 188 13.43 -6.97 5.06
CA CYS A 188 12.10 -7.33 5.56
C CYS A 188 12.02 -7.22 7.09
N MET A 189 13.05 -7.74 7.81
CA MET A 189 13.12 -7.73 9.28
C MET A 189 13.41 -6.35 9.87
N ALA A 190 14.27 -5.55 9.23
CA ALA A 190 14.74 -4.29 9.80
C ALA A 190 13.87 -3.09 9.42
N ALA A 191 13.15 -3.15 8.31
CA ALA A 191 12.38 -2.03 7.78
C ALA A 191 10.91 -2.39 7.53
N ASP A 192 10.60 -3.34 6.64
CA ASP A 192 9.25 -3.54 6.14
C ASP A 192 8.27 -3.97 7.23
N LEU A 193 8.57 -5.05 7.93
CA LEU A 193 7.68 -5.60 8.95
C LEU A 193 7.53 -4.71 10.20
N PRO A 194 8.60 -4.07 10.73
CA PRO A 194 8.44 -3.07 11.79
C PRO A 194 7.52 -1.92 11.37
N LEU A 195 7.62 -1.42 10.12
CA LEU A 195 6.71 -0.39 9.60
C LEU A 195 5.28 -0.90 9.44
N VAL A 196 5.08 -2.16 9.07
CA VAL A 196 3.74 -2.79 9.06
C VAL A 196 3.11 -2.71 10.44
N VAL A 197 3.83 -3.15 11.49
CA VAL A 197 3.35 -3.10 12.89
C VAL A 197 3.06 -1.67 13.35
N ASP A 198 3.99 -0.75 13.08
CA ASP A 198 3.87 0.66 13.45
C ASP A 198 2.63 1.30 12.81
N HIS A 199 2.37 1.06 11.54
CA HIS A 199 1.20 1.65 10.85
C HIS A 199 -0.14 1.12 11.37
N TRP A 200 -0.24 -0.17 11.71
CA TRP A 200 -1.43 -0.69 12.36
C TRP A 200 -1.66 0.00 13.71
N ARG A 201 -0.62 0.17 14.53
CA ARG A 201 -0.67 0.89 15.81
C ARG A 201 -0.97 2.37 15.64
N TYR A 202 -0.37 3.01 14.61
CA TYR A 202 -0.62 4.41 14.29
C TYR A 202 -2.12 4.66 14.01
N PHE A 203 -2.73 3.90 13.10
CA PHE A 203 -4.14 4.08 12.76
C PHE A 203 -5.08 3.65 13.90
N ALA A 204 -4.69 2.71 14.75
CA ALA A 204 -5.41 2.39 15.97
C ALA A 204 -5.42 3.57 16.97
N GLY A 205 -4.32 4.32 17.05
CA GLY A 205 -4.21 5.52 17.88
C GLY A 205 -4.95 6.71 17.28
N VAL A 206 -4.70 7.02 16.01
CA VAL A 206 -5.20 8.24 15.37
C VAL A 206 -6.72 8.28 15.29
N ILE A 207 -7.38 7.13 15.08
CA ILE A 207 -8.85 7.10 15.01
C ILE A 207 -9.51 7.50 16.34
N ARG A 208 -8.83 7.28 17.49
CA ARG A 208 -9.32 7.72 18.80
C ARG A 208 -9.22 9.23 19.02
N ALA A 209 -8.38 9.90 18.25
CA ALA A 209 -8.16 11.34 18.32
C ALA A 209 -8.88 12.10 17.19
N GLU A 210 -9.61 11.40 16.31
CA GLU A 210 -10.37 12.04 15.26
C GLU A 210 -11.59 12.75 15.83
N GLU A 211 -11.71 14.04 15.56
CA GLU A 211 -12.75 14.92 16.04
C GLU A 211 -13.64 15.43 14.89
N GLY A 212 -14.89 15.71 15.21
CA GLY A 212 -15.77 16.50 14.37
C GLY A 212 -15.59 18.01 14.63
N SER A 213 -16.40 18.83 13.98
CA SER A 213 -16.43 20.27 14.24
C SER A 213 -17.85 20.75 14.37
N VAL A 214 -18.00 21.85 15.12
CA VAL A 214 -19.27 22.61 15.23
C VAL A 214 -18.99 24.04 14.81
N ALA A 215 -19.85 24.61 13.97
CA ALA A 215 -19.79 26.01 13.58
C ALA A 215 -21.16 26.66 13.79
N GLU A 216 -21.18 27.84 14.40
CA GLU A 216 -22.37 28.69 14.48
C GLU A 216 -22.58 29.39 13.12
N ILE A 217 -23.75 29.19 12.52
CA ILE A 217 -24.14 29.84 11.26
C ILE A 217 -24.91 31.13 11.58
N SER A 218 -25.81 31.04 12.54
CA SER A 218 -26.61 32.16 13.07
C SER A 218 -26.93 31.91 14.54
N ASN A 219 -27.62 32.87 15.19
CA ASN A 219 -28.03 32.71 16.60
C ASN A 219 -28.97 31.53 16.87
N SER A 220 -29.53 30.90 15.83
CA SER A 220 -30.47 29.78 15.91
C SER A 220 -30.03 28.55 15.15
N GLU A 221 -28.87 28.59 14.44
CA GLU A 221 -28.43 27.54 13.54
C GLU A 221 -26.97 27.13 13.79
N TYR A 222 -26.74 25.83 13.91
CA TYR A 222 -25.39 25.23 14.09
C TYR A 222 -25.17 24.18 13.00
N SER A 223 -23.95 24.16 12.46
CA SER A 223 -23.48 23.12 11.55
C SER A 223 -22.59 22.14 12.30
N TYR A 224 -22.89 20.85 12.20
CA TYR A 224 -22.08 19.77 12.74
C TYR A 224 -21.35 19.04 11.61
N HIS A 225 -20.05 18.81 11.80
CA HIS A 225 -19.22 18.03 10.88
C HIS A 225 -18.85 16.71 11.58
N ILE A 226 -19.39 15.60 11.10
CA ILE A 226 -19.17 14.28 11.69
C ILE A 226 -18.60 13.38 10.59
N PRO A 227 -17.37 12.81 10.76
CA PRO A 227 -16.82 11.83 9.84
C PRO A 227 -17.64 10.53 9.84
N GLU A 228 -17.94 10.03 8.64
CA GLU A 228 -18.67 8.77 8.45
C GLU A 228 -17.89 7.82 7.52
N PRO A 229 -17.99 6.49 7.68
CA PRO A 229 -17.39 5.55 6.76
C PRO A 229 -18.03 5.66 5.36
N LEU A 230 -17.23 5.55 4.31
CA LEU A 230 -17.71 5.59 2.93
C LEU A 230 -18.56 4.36 2.56
N GLY A 231 -18.28 3.21 3.16
CA GLY A 231 -18.94 1.95 2.86
C GLY A 231 -17.98 0.87 2.41
N VAL A 232 -18.21 0.28 1.23
CA VAL A 232 -17.30 -0.71 0.63
C VAL A 232 -16.27 -0.01 -0.25
N VAL A 233 -14.98 -0.33 -0.06
CA VAL A 233 -13.86 0.26 -0.79
C VAL A 233 -13.05 -0.82 -1.50
N GLY A 234 -12.63 -0.54 -2.75
CA GLY A 234 -11.70 -1.37 -3.50
C GLY A 234 -10.27 -0.92 -3.25
N GLN A 235 -9.35 -1.88 -3.16
CA GLN A 235 -7.92 -1.60 -2.97
C GLN A 235 -7.09 -2.45 -3.93
N ILE A 236 -6.11 -1.84 -4.60
CA ILE A 236 -5.19 -2.52 -5.51
C ILE A 236 -3.77 -2.10 -5.13
N ILE A 237 -2.89 -3.09 -4.90
CA ILE A 237 -1.52 -2.89 -4.42
C ILE A 237 -0.48 -3.44 -5.38
N PRO A 238 0.74 -2.85 -5.41
CA PRO A 238 1.86 -3.32 -6.22
C PRO A 238 2.64 -4.44 -5.52
N TRP A 239 3.63 -4.98 -6.24
CA TRP A 239 4.46 -6.11 -5.83
C TRP A 239 5.67 -5.76 -4.95
N ASN A 240 6.11 -4.51 -4.93
CA ASN A 240 7.40 -4.15 -4.34
C ASN A 240 7.43 -4.08 -2.79
N PHE A 241 6.27 -3.94 -2.15
CA PHE A 241 6.08 -3.96 -0.70
C PHE A 241 4.72 -4.59 -0.36
N PRO A 242 4.52 -5.89 -0.58
CA PRO A 242 3.19 -6.51 -0.48
C PRO A 242 2.47 -6.24 0.84
N LEU A 243 3.05 -6.64 1.97
CA LEU A 243 2.46 -6.49 3.30
C LEU A 243 2.33 -5.01 3.72
N LEU A 244 3.35 -4.20 3.44
CA LEU A 244 3.34 -2.79 3.81
C LEU A 244 2.30 -2.00 3.01
N MET A 245 2.18 -2.24 1.69
CA MET A 245 1.18 -1.58 0.85
C MET A 245 -0.25 -2.02 1.18
N ALA A 246 -0.44 -3.29 1.57
CA ALA A 246 -1.71 -3.75 2.10
C ALA A 246 -2.04 -3.02 3.41
N THR A 247 -1.10 -2.93 4.34
CA THR A 247 -1.27 -2.23 5.62
C THR A 247 -1.64 -0.76 5.44
N TRP A 248 -0.93 -0.03 4.55
CA TRP A 248 -1.22 1.39 4.28
C TRP A 248 -2.62 1.66 3.75
N LYS A 249 -3.30 0.64 3.25
CA LYS A 249 -4.67 0.74 2.75
C LYS A 249 -5.69 0.10 3.70
N LEU A 250 -5.38 -1.07 4.26
CA LEU A 250 -6.28 -1.78 5.17
C LEU A 250 -6.46 -1.03 6.49
N ALA A 251 -5.36 -0.65 7.14
CA ALA A 251 -5.41 -0.05 8.47
C ALA A 251 -6.26 1.24 8.52
N PRO A 252 -6.06 2.26 7.66
CA PRO A 252 -6.90 3.45 7.67
C PRO A 252 -8.34 3.17 7.24
N ALA A 253 -8.58 2.24 6.29
CA ALA A 253 -9.93 1.91 5.85
C ALA A 253 -10.73 1.25 6.97
N LEU A 254 -10.14 0.29 7.68
CA LEU A 254 -10.76 -0.41 8.79
C LEU A 254 -10.94 0.50 10.01
N ALA A 255 -9.95 1.34 10.33
CA ALA A 255 -10.06 2.36 11.37
C ALA A 255 -11.28 3.25 11.15
N ALA A 256 -11.48 3.72 9.92
CA ALA A 256 -12.62 4.55 9.53
C ALA A 256 -13.96 3.78 9.41
N GLY A 257 -14.00 2.46 9.63
CA GLY A 257 -15.23 1.65 9.60
C GLY A 257 -15.66 1.19 8.20
N ASN A 258 -14.77 1.21 7.20
CA ASN A 258 -15.07 0.71 5.87
C ASN A 258 -14.83 -0.80 5.77
N CYS A 259 -15.57 -1.48 4.88
CA CYS A 259 -15.30 -2.83 4.43
C CYS A 259 -14.47 -2.81 3.15
N VAL A 260 -13.61 -3.82 2.95
CA VAL A 260 -12.57 -3.80 1.92
C VAL A 260 -12.64 -5.01 1.01
N VAL A 261 -12.46 -4.78 -0.29
CA VAL A 261 -12.06 -5.79 -1.27
C VAL A 261 -10.66 -5.43 -1.77
N LEU A 262 -9.66 -6.23 -1.42
CA LEU A 262 -8.25 -6.04 -1.77
C LEU A 262 -7.84 -6.97 -2.91
N LYS A 263 -7.20 -6.42 -3.94
CA LYS A 263 -6.51 -7.19 -4.99
C LYS A 263 -4.99 -6.99 -4.85
N PRO A 264 -4.23 -8.01 -4.42
CA PRO A 264 -2.77 -7.97 -4.44
C PRO A 264 -2.24 -8.01 -5.88
N ALA A 265 -0.97 -7.64 -6.06
CA ALA A 265 -0.28 -7.87 -7.33
C ALA A 265 -0.21 -9.37 -7.62
N GLU A 266 -0.34 -9.74 -8.89
CA GLU A 266 -0.24 -11.14 -9.32
C GLU A 266 1.15 -11.76 -9.11
N GLN A 267 2.18 -10.92 -9.00
CA GLN A 267 3.55 -11.36 -8.75
C GLN A 267 3.80 -11.73 -7.28
N THR A 268 3.03 -11.15 -6.33
CA THR A 268 3.29 -11.28 -4.89
C THR A 268 2.00 -11.40 -4.07
N PRO A 269 1.15 -12.39 -4.34
CA PRO A 269 -0.11 -12.55 -3.61
C PRO A 269 0.04 -13.39 -2.34
N ALA A 270 1.08 -14.24 -2.24
CA ALA A 270 1.16 -15.28 -1.22
C ALA A 270 1.33 -14.72 0.20
N SER A 271 2.16 -13.70 0.37
CA SER A 271 2.35 -13.04 1.67
C SER A 271 1.05 -12.44 2.24
N ILE A 272 0.17 -11.92 1.35
CA ILE A 272 -1.14 -11.41 1.75
C ILE A 272 -2.08 -12.55 2.19
N MET A 273 -2.04 -13.69 1.49
CA MET A 273 -2.85 -14.86 1.88
C MET A 273 -2.41 -15.42 3.23
N LEU A 274 -1.10 -15.47 3.47
CA LEU A 274 -0.56 -15.86 4.78
C LEU A 274 -0.98 -14.87 5.89
N LEU A 275 -0.97 -13.56 5.60
CA LEU A 275 -1.47 -12.57 6.54
C LEU A 275 -2.93 -12.86 6.91
N MET A 276 -3.79 -13.16 5.92
CA MET A 276 -5.21 -13.46 6.19
C MET A 276 -5.40 -14.74 7.00
N GLU A 277 -4.52 -15.73 6.89
CA GLU A 277 -4.52 -16.91 7.79
C GLU A 277 -4.29 -16.55 9.25
N MET A 278 -3.50 -15.51 9.50
CA MET A 278 -3.12 -15.10 10.85
C MET A 278 -4.12 -14.14 11.52
N ILE A 279 -4.69 -13.23 10.72
CA ILE A 279 -5.52 -12.13 11.26
C ILE A 279 -7.00 -12.27 10.92
N GLY A 280 -7.37 -13.19 10.04
CA GLY A 280 -8.74 -13.29 9.53
C GLY A 280 -9.79 -13.45 10.62
N ASP A 281 -9.51 -14.25 11.64
CA ASP A 281 -10.42 -14.50 12.77
C ASP A 281 -10.56 -13.30 13.75
N LEU A 282 -9.72 -12.29 13.62
CA LEU A 282 -9.83 -11.05 14.41
C LEU A 282 -10.88 -10.09 13.85
N LEU A 283 -11.32 -10.32 12.62
CA LEU A 283 -12.25 -9.45 11.90
C LEU A 283 -13.58 -10.18 11.65
N PRO A 284 -14.71 -9.49 11.76
CA PRO A 284 -15.98 -10.07 11.35
C PRO A 284 -15.94 -10.53 9.89
N PRO A 285 -16.59 -11.65 9.54
CA PRO A 285 -16.67 -12.12 8.17
C PRO A 285 -17.16 -11.03 7.20
N GLY A 286 -16.52 -10.92 6.04
CA GLY A 286 -16.84 -9.94 5.00
C GLY A 286 -16.24 -8.55 5.19
N VAL A 287 -15.68 -8.21 6.36
CA VAL A 287 -15.03 -6.90 6.59
C VAL A 287 -13.80 -6.72 5.71
N VAL A 288 -12.96 -7.76 5.57
CA VAL A 288 -11.85 -7.81 4.62
C VAL A 288 -12.05 -9.00 3.69
N ASN A 289 -11.93 -8.75 2.40
CA ASN A 289 -11.96 -9.77 1.36
C ASN A 289 -10.75 -9.58 0.45
N VAL A 290 -10.08 -10.67 0.07
CA VAL A 290 -8.92 -10.66 -0.81
C VAL A 290 -9.19 -11.51 -2.04
N VAL A 291 -9.11 -10.89 -3.21
CA VAL A 291 -9.33 -11.53 -4.50
C VAL A 291 -8.05 -11.47 -5.32
N SER A 292 -7.40 -12.62 -5.50
CA SER A 292 -6.19 -12.73 -6.32
C SER A 292 -6.54 -12.87 -7.79
N GLY A 293 -5.62 -12.47 -8.68
CA GLY A 293 -5.81 -12.56 -10.13
C GLY A 293 -5.14 -11.43 -10.89
N PHE A 294 -5.28 -11.49 -12.21
CA PHE A 294 -4.62 -10.55 -13.11
C PHE A 294 -5.34 -9.19 -13.20
N GLY A 295 -4.60 -8.16 -13.61
CA GLY A 295 -5.10 -6.78 -13.66
C GLY A 295 -6.38 -6.62 -14.46
N LEU A 296 -6.48 -7.23 -15.67
CA LEU A 296 -7.67 -7.12 -16.52
C LEU A 296 -8.82 -8.03 -16.06
N GLU A 297 -8.51 -9.17 -15.42
CA GLU A 297 -9.50 -10.20 -15.06
C GLU A 297 -10.20 -9.90 -13.72
N ALA A 298 -9.44 -9.44 -12.71
CA ALA A 298 -9.96 -9.10 -11.38
C ALA A 298 -9.83 -7.60 -11.04
N GLY A 299 -8.73 -6.95 -11.44
CA GLY A 299 -8.48 -5.54 -11.12
C GLY A 299 -9.44 -4.58 -11.82
N LYS A 300 -9.66 -4.74 -13.14
CA LYS A 300 -10.59 -3.92 -13.90
C LYS A 300 -12.04 -4.05 -13.40
N PRO A 301 -12.61 -5.27 -13.22
CA PRO A 301 -13.94 -5.41 -12.62
C PRO A 301 -14.09 -4.73 -11.26
N LEU A 302 -13.08 -4.84 -10.39
CA LEU A 302 -13.10 -4.16 -9.09
C LEU A 302 -13.10 -2.64 -9.27
N ALA A 303 -12.20 -2.10 -10.10
CA ALA A 303 -12.05 -0.65 -10.28
C ALA A 303 -13.27 -0.01 -10.94
N SER A 304 -13.95 -0.71 -11.88
CA SER A 304 -15.13 -0.21 -12.59
C SER A 304 -16.47 -0.51 -11.89
N SER A 305 -16.42 -1.18 -10.74
CA SER A 305 -17.65 -1.54 -10.03
C SER A 305 -18.33 -0.30 -9.43
N LYS A 306 -19.60 -0.08 -9.78
CA LYS A 306 -20.43 0.97 -9.17
C LYS A 306 -20.82 0.66 -7.71
N ARG A 307 -20.45 -0.53 -7.21
CA ARG A 307 -20.71 -0.99 -5.85
C ARG A 307 -19.65 -0.52 -4.86
N ILE A 308 -18.49 -0.02 -5.31
CA ILE A 308 -17.49 0.58 -4.42
C ILE A 308 -17.65 2.11 -4.36
N LYS A 309 -17.34 2.68 -3.21
CA LYS A 309 -17.40 4.14 -2.98
C LYS A 309 -16.05 4.82 -3.17
N LYS A 310 -14.97 4.05 -3.20
CA LYS A 310 -13.60 4.51 -3.40
C LYS A 310 -12.75 3.38 -3.96
N ILE A 311 -11.84 3.70 -4.88
CA ILE A 311 -10.72 2.84 -5.24
C ILE A 311 -9.41 3.45 -4.72
N ALA A 312 -8.62 2.66 -4.01
CA ALA A 312 -7.29 3.04 -3.55
C ALA A 312 -6.24 2.23 -4.31
N PHE A 313 -5.51 2.88 -5.19
CA PHE A 313 -4.49 2.27 -6.04
C PHE A 313 -3.09 2.78 -5.69
N THR A 314 -2.13 1.90 -5.69
CA THR A 314 -0.69 2.22 -5.74
C THR A 314 -0.05 1.34 -6.81
N GLY A 315 0.75 1.93 -7.69
CA GLY A 315 1.40 1.21 -8.78
C GLY A 315 1.99 2.15 -9.81
N GLU A 316 2.18 1.64 -11.02
CA GLU A 316 2.76 2.37 -12.15
C GLU A 316 1.76 3.42 -12.68
N THR A 317 2.30 4.53 -13.23
CA THR A 317 1.54 5.71 -13.66
C THR A 317 0.52 5.40 -14.75
N THR A 318 0.87 4.58 -15.76
CA THR A 318 -0.04 4.22 -16.85
C THR A 318 -1.21 3.40 -16.33
N THR A 319 -0.94 2.44 -15.45
CA THR A 319 -1.99 1.66 -14.76
C THR A 319 -2.88 2.57 -13.91
N GLY A 320 -2.30 3.55 -13.21
CA GLY A 320 -3.07 4.54 -12.43
C GLY A 320 -4.04 5.35 -13.29
N ARG A 321 -3.64 5.76 -14.50
CA ARG A 321 -4.54 6.42 -15.47
C ARG A 321 -5.68 5.51 -15.89
N LEU A 322 -5.41 4.23 -16.17
CA LEU A 322 -6.46 3.26 -16.52
C LEU A 322 -7.42 3.02 -15.34
N ILE A 323 -6.91 2.93 -14.11
CA ILE A 323 -7.75 2.80 -12.92
C ILE A 323 -8.67 4.01 -12.75
N MET A 324 -8.19 5.24 -12.99
CA MET A 324 -9.04 6.44 -12.99
C MET A 324 -10.13 6.38 -14.07
N GLN A 325 -9.78 5.92 -15.28
CA GLN A 325 -10.75 5.74 -16.37
C GLN A 325 -11.80 4.67 -16.05
N TYR A 326 -11.42 3.58 -15.37
CA TYR A 326 -12.36 2.53 -14.97
C TYR A 326 -13.29 2.99 -13.87
N ALA A 327 -12.82 3.88 -12.99
CA ALA A 327 -13.58 4.37 -11.84
C ALA A 327 -14.48 5.56 -12.16
N SER A 328 -14.32 6.21 -13.31
CA SER A 328 -15.17 7.30 -13.79
C SER A 328 -16.45 6.75 -14.43
#